data_09f33949ca319fcc88e53c844a86087f
#
_entry.id   09f33949ca319fcc88e53c844a86087f
#
_cell.length_a   1.000
_cell.length_b   1.000
_cell.length_c   1.000
_cell.angle_alpha   90.00
_cell.angle_beta   90.00
_cell.angle_gamma   90.00
#
_symmetry.space_group_name_H-M   'P 1'
#
loop_
_entity.id
_entity.type
_entity.pdbx_description
1 polymer ?
#
loop_
_entity_poly.entity_id
_entity_poly.type
_entity_poly.pdbx_seq_one_letter_code
_entity_poly.pdbx_strand_id
1 'polypeptide(L)'
;MSYEFCQEVANDYEKVFESDEEYDVIIYAGENMKELNAHLFVLRTRSLYFRTGFSKKWAEKKDGKFIFKKPNISHEIFEIILRFIYCGKVDLTNLQKYLIKHDHEFLQQQCSVEILETIYQHESFTELWNFCLKKICEEPEILFNSNRFINLSERLLEFILKQDDLNLDEILIWDGLIKWCLAQHLDISRDIKKWDKDEVTILKKTIQRFIPLIRFYDISLEDFKLKVFPYKVLLPVNLINDILTFHSIRKDNVSNKELNIIVLSPRKSKCIYDSILIKPQHFAIFSSWIGKKIDNYNTRNIPYNFNLLYRSSRDGKTAKEFHTKCDNKGATIVIAKVINSEQIVGGHNPLFWNEIHGPVFGSSDLYENNGSSWFSNPSSYPKIDDMPIGKFYVDDYEVFQVIKKS
;
A
#
# COMPACT_ATOMS: atom_id res chain seq x y z
N MET A 1 56.18 15.38 -3.16
CA MET A 1 54.99 15.08 -3.96
C MET A 1 54.66 13.62 -3.71
N SER A 2 53.47 13.31 -3.21
CA SER A 2 52.97 11.93 -3.15
C SER A 2 52.05 11.72 -4.35
N TYR A 3 52.17 10.61 -5.05
CA TYR A 3 51.26 10.18 -6.10
C TYR A 3 50.44 9.03 -5.56
N GLU A 4 49.11 9.07 -5.79
CA GLU A 4 48.19 8.01 -5.42
C GLU A 4 47.71 7.32 -6.68
N PHE A 5 47.96 6.01 -6.80
CA PHE A 5 47.54 5.17 -7.92
C PHE A 5 46.31 4.31 -7.59
N CYS A 6 45.36 4.87 -6.86
CA CYS A 6 44.17 4.12 -6.39
C CYS A 6 43.40 3.43 -7.51
N GLN A 7 43.27 4.06 -8.68
CA GLN A 7 42.54 3.50 -9.81
C GLN A 7 43.28 2.32 -10.46
N GLU A 8 44.61 2.39 -10.57
CA GLU A 8 45.44 1.30 -11.11
C GLU A 8 45.37 0.07 -10.21
N VAL A 9 45.50 0.25 -8.90
CA VAL A 9 45.35 -0.81 -7.90
C VAL A 9 43.95 -1.46 -7.98
N ALA A 10 42.90 -0.66 -8.11
CA ALA A 10 41.54 -1.17 -8.25
C ALA A 10 41.37 -2.02 -9.54
N ASN A 11 41.96 -1.57 -10.65
CA ASN A 11 41.94 -2.30 -11.92
C ASN A 11 42.74 -3.62 -11.86
N ASP A 12 43.85 -3.63 -11.12
CA ASP A 12 44.64 -4.85 -10.95
C ASP A 12 43.90 -5.88 -10.10
N TYR A 13 43.24 -5.46 -9.01
CA TYR A 13 42.39 -6.35 -8.24
C TYR A 13 41.17 -6.85 -9.03
N GLU A 14 40.62 -6.06 -9.98
CA GLU A 14 39.56 -6.48 -10.88
C GLU A 14 40.04 -7.62 -11.80
N LYS A 15 41.25 -7.52 -12.37
CA LYS A 15 41.86 -8.60 -13.17
C LYS A 15 42.04 -9.87 -12.34
N VAL A 16 42.52 -9.75 -11.10
CA VAL A 16 42.66 -10.89 -10.17
C VAL A 16 41.29 -11.55 -9.90
N PHE A 17 40.26 -10.76 -9.74
CA PHE A 17 38.88 -11.28 -9.54
C PHE A 17 38.34 -12.02 -10.79
N GLU A 18 38.67 -11.54 -11.99
CA GLU A 18 38.19 -12.09 -13.26
C GLU A 18 39.03 -13.26 -13.78
N SER A 19 40.28 -13.44 -13.30
CA SER A 19 41.18 -14.46 -13.83
C SER A 19 40.93 -15.88 -13.31
N ASP A 20 40.22 -16.03 -12.20
CA ASP A 20 40.07 -17.31 -11.51
C ASP A 20 41.41 -18.06 -11.24
N GLU A 21 42.55 -17.34 -11.20
CA GLU A 21 43.85 -17.92 -10.95
C GLU A 21 44.18 -17.92 -9.44
N GLU A 22 44.89 -18.95 -8.98
CA GLU A 22 45.42 -19.05 -7.61
C GLU A 22 44.41 -18.86 -6.46
N TYR A 23 43.11 -19.05 -6.74
CA TYR A 23 42.06 -18.94 -5.69
C TYR A 23 42.24 -20.03 -4.62
N ASP A 24 42.08 -19.65 -3.39
CA ASP A 24 42.18 -20.48 -2.22
C ASP A 24 40.86 -20.54 -1.39
N VAL A 25 39.81 -19.90 -1.88
CA VAL A 25 38.46 -19.90 -1.30
C VAL A 25 37.41 -20.26 -2.37
N ILE A 26 36.52 -21.19 -2.02
CA ILE A 26 35.31 -21.50 -2.80
C ILE A 26 34.08 -21.05 -1.99
N ILE A 27 33.26 -20.22 -2.60
CA ILE A 27 32.03 -19.71 -2.00
C ILE A 27 30.85 -20.35 -2.71
N TYR A 28 30.00 -21.07 -1.99
CA TYR A 28 28.73 -21.61 -2.46
C TYR A 28 27.61 -20.63 -2.13
N ALA A 29 27.04 -19.97 -3.13
CA ALA A 29 26.01 -18.95 -2.98
C ALA A 29 24.67 -19.41 -3.58
N GLY A 30 23.58 -18.91 -2.96
CA GLY A 30 22.20 -19.23 -3.36
C GLY A 30 21.75 -20.64 -3.02
N GLU A 31 20.46 -20.88 -3.15
CA GLU A 31 19.86 -22.21 -2.91
C GLU A 31 20.45 -23.29 -3.82
N ASN A 32 20.81 -22.93 -5.04
CA ASN A 32 21.43 -23.83 -6.01
C ASN A 32 22.92 -24.05 -5.76
N MET A 33 23.50 -23.48 -4.71
CA MET A 33 24.90 -23.65 -4.31
C MET A 33 25.89 -23.43 -5.45
N LYS A 34 25.68 -22.39 -6.27
CA LYS A 34 26.62 -22.04 -7.34
C LYS A 34 27.95 -21.59 -6.76
N GLU A 35 29.03 -21.96 -7.43
CA GLU A 35 30.40 -21.67 -7.00
C GLU A 35 30.86 -20.30 -7.45
N LEU A 36 31.57 -19.60 -6.55
CA LEU A 36 32.34 -18.38 -6.80
C LEU A 36 33.74 -18.57 -6.21
N ASN A 37 34.74 -18.26 -7.01
CA ASN A 37 36.14 -18.34 -6.59
C ASN A 37 36.59 -17.02 -5.94
N ALA A 38 37.43 -17.12 -4.93
CA ALA A 38 37.93 -15.93 -4.26
C ALA A 38 39.28 -16.18 -3.58
N HIS A 39 39.93 -15.08 -3.16
CA HIS A 39 41.24 -15.09 -2.51
C HIS A 39 41.11 -14.70 -1.04
N LEU A 40 41.49 -15.59 -0.16
CA LEU A 40 41.41 -15.41 1.29
C LEU A 40 42.07 -14.13 1.76
N PHE A 41 43.23 -13.82 1.20
CA PHE A 41 43.97 -12.59 1.52
C PHE A 41 43.15 -11.34 1.26
N VAL A 42 42.52 -11.24 0.09
CA VAL A 42 41.70 -10.09 -0.28
C VAL A 42 40.46 -10.00 0.62
N LEU A 43 39.76 -11.10 0.79
CA LEU A 43 38.56 -11.15 1.62
C LEU A 43 38.81 -10.74 3.07
N ARG A 44 39.88 -11.26 3.68
CA ARG A 44 40.23 -10.94 5.08
C ARG A 44 40.78 -9.53 5.25
N THR A 45 41.45 -8.99 4.26
CA THR A 45 42.01 -7.64 4.31
C THR A 45 40.92 -6.58 4.16
N ARG A 46 40.00 -6.81 3.25
CA ARG A 46 38.99 -5.84 2.84
C ARG A 46 37.65 -5.94 3.62
N SER A 47 37.41 -7.06 4.31
CA SER A 47 36.14 -7.30 4.99
C SER A 47 36.35 -7.89 6.40
N LEU A 48 35.84 -7.18 7.41
CA LEU A 48 35.80 -7.67 8.79
C LEU A 48 34.94 -8.94 8.91
N TYR A 49 33.85 -9.01 8.16
CA TYR A 49 32.97 -10.17 8.10
C TYR A 49 33.73 -11.44 7.69
N PHE A 50 34.45 -11.39 6.58
CA PHE A 50 35.25 -12.52 6.11
C PHE A 50 36.46 -12.79 6.99
N ARG A 51 37.06 -11.77 7.59
CA ARG A 51 38.16 -11.94 8.58
C ARG A 51 37.68 -12.82 9.74
N THR A 52 36.46 -12.58 10.22
CA THR A 52 35.85 -13.35 11.30
C THR A 52 35.40 -14.73 10.80
N GLY A 53 34.74 -14.81 9.66
CA GLY A 53 34.19 -16.04 9.07
C GLY A 53 35.27 -17.09 8.74
N PHE A 54 36.46 -16.64 8.35
CA PHE A 54 37.62 -17.53 8.08
C PHE A 54 38.60 -17.62 9.27
N SER A 55 38.20 -17.27 10.47
CA SER A 55 39.02 -17.52 11.67
C SER A 55 39.16 -19.04 11.91
N LYS A 56 40.27 -19.47 12.49
CA LYS A 56 40.66 -20.90 12.61
C LYS A 56 39.62 -21.85 13.23
N LYS A 57 38.60 -21.34 13.91
CA LYS A 57 37.56 -22.14 14.56
C LYS A 57 36.39 -22.54 13.67
N TRP A 58 36.16 -21.87 12.53
CA TRP A 58 34.90 -21.99 11.76
C TRP A 58 35.10 -22.30 10.27
N ALA A 59 36.34 -22.35 9.79
CA ALA A 59 36.64 -22.52 8.38
C ALA A 59 36.71 -24.01 8.00
N GLU A 60 35.71 -24.47 7.25
CA GLU A 60 35.77 -25.76 6.55
C GLU A 60 36.83 -25.70 5.46
N LYS A 61 37.67 -26.76 5.31
CA LYS A 61 38.61 -26.90 4.21
C LYS A 61 38.38 -28.20 3.46
N LYS A 62 38.42 -28.12 2.15
CA LYS A 62 38.37 -29.27 1.25
C LYS A 62 39.44 -29.08 0.17
N ASP A 63 40.26 -30.09 -0.06
CA ASP A 63 41.34 -30.10 -1.07
C ASP A 63 42.28 -28.87 -0.99
N GLY A 64 42.59 -28.44 0.25
CA GLY A 64 43.44 -27.29 0.51
C GLY A 64 42.76 -25.92 0.45
N LYS A 65 41.54 -25.83 -0.08
CA LYS A 65 40.78 -24.60 -0.24
C LYS A 65 39.76 -24.41 0.88
N PHE A 66 39.52 -23.16 1.26
CA PHE A 66 38.51 -22.79 2.23
C PHE A 66 37.12 -22.85 1.59
N ILE A 67 36.16 -23.44 2.28
CA ILE A 67 34.76 -23.53 1.83
C ILE A 67 33.89 -22.54 2.63
N PHE A 68 33.11 -21.73 1.93
CA PHE A 68 32.19 -20.79 2.53
C PHE A 68 30.80 -20.93 1.92
N LYS A 69 29.79 -21.25 2.74
CA LYS A 69 28.42 -21.52 2.26
C LYS A 69 27.47 -20.40 2.66
N LYS A 70 26.73 -19.86 1.68
CA LYS A 70 25.73 -18.80 1.87
C LYS A 70 24.50 -19.04 0.99
N PRO A 71 23.65 -20.01 1.37
CA PRO A 71 22.44 -20.33 0.59
C PRO A 71 21.42 -19.19 0.56
N ASN A 72 21.44 -18.32 1.56
CA ASN A 72 20.52 -17.18 1.70
C ASN A 72 20.92 -15.90 0.92
N ILE A 73 22.00 -15.95 0.14
CA ILE A 73 22.42 -14.84 -0.73
C ILE A 73 22.60 -15.43 -2.13
N SER A 74 21.91 -14.88 -3.12
CA SER A 74 22.04 -15.40 -4.48
C SER A 74 23.45 -15.21 -5.04
N HIS A 75 23.80 -16.01 -6.03
CA HIS A 75 25.09 -15.98 -6.71
C HIS A 75 25.39 -14.58 -7.29
N GLU A 76 24.40 -13.96 -7.92
CA GLU A 76 24.51 -12.65 -8.57
C GLU A 76 24.80 -11.53 -7.55
N ILE A 77 24.11 -11.54 -6.42
CA ILE A 77 24.38 -10.60 -5.33
C ILE A 77 25.75 -10.85 -4.72
N PHE A 78 26.12 -12.11 -4.54
CA PHE A 78 27.42 -12.42 -3.97
C PHE A 78 28.58 -11.99 -4.88
N GLU A 79 28.41 -12.12 -6.19
CA GLU A 79 29.36 -11.62 -7.19
C GLU A 79 29.52 -10.08 -7.11
N ILE A 80 28.42 -9.33 -6.97
CA ILE A 80 28.47 -7.87 -6.74
C ILE A 80 29.23 -7.53 -5.45
N ILE A 81 28.98 -8.27 -4.37
CA ILE A 81 29.69 -8.08 -3.09
C ILE A 81 31.21 -8.34 -3.26
N LEU A 82 31.57 -9.41 -3.94
CA LEU A 82 32.98 -9.72 -4.20
C LEU A 82 33.64 -8.65 -5.05
N ARG A 83 33.02 -8.22 -6.13
CA ARG A 83 33.53 -7.13 -6.99
C ARG A 83 33.78 -5.85 -6.18
N PHE A 84 32.86 -5.50 -5.29
CA PHE A 84 33.07 -4.37 -4.37
C PHE A 84 34.26 -4.60 -3.42
N ILE A 85 34.39 -5.80 -2.87
CA ILE A 85 35.50 -6.13 -1.95
C ILE A 85 36.86 -6.05 -2.68
N TYR A 86 36.91 -6.53 -3.92
CA TYR A 86 38.17 -6.52 -4.68
C TYR A 86 38.55 -5.11 -5.14
N CYS A 87 37.70 -4.45 -5.89
CA CYS A 87 38.06 -3.22 -6.61
C CYS A 87 37.28 -1.95 -6.16
N GLY A 88 36.38 -2.07 -5.15
CA GLY A 88 35.59 -0.94 -4.67
C GLY A 88 34.53 -0.46 -5.64
N LYS A 89 34.27 -1.20 -6.73
CA LYS A 89 33.28 -0.86 -7.76
C LYS A 89 31.97 -1.59 -7.51
N VAL A 90 30.85 -0.87 -7.59
CA VAL A 90 29.50 -1.43 -7.54
C VAL A 90 28.70 -0.88 -8.70
N ASP A 91 28.10 -1.75 -9.49
CA ASP A 91 27.05 -1.37 -10.42
C ASP A 91 25.73 -1.26 -9.68
N LEU A 92 25.43 -0.06 -9.19
CA LEU A 92 24.22 0.22 -8.45
C LEU A 92 22.94 0.04 -9.30
N THR A 93 23.03 0.20 -10.61
CA THR A 93 21.90 0.03 -11.52
C THR A 93 21.50 -1.44 -11.60
N ASN A 94 22.46 -2.33 -11.79
CA ASN A 94 22.21 -3.77 -11.82
C ASN A 94 21.78 -4.29 -10.45
N LEU A 95 22.37 -3.78 -9.37
CA LEU A 95 21.96 -4.11 -8.00
C LEU A 95 20.48 -3.74 -7.74
N GLN A 96 20.08 -2.52 -8.08
CA GLN A 96 18.69 -2.07 -7.92
C GLN A 96 17.72 -2.92 -8.74
N LYS A 97 18.02 -3.17 -10.01
CA LYS A 97 17.19 -4.02 -10.88
C LYS A 97 17.04 -5.44 -10.31
N TYR A 98 18.13 -6.00 -9.79
CA TYR A 98 18.09 -7.32 -9.16
C TYR A 98 17.20 -7.32 -7.93
N LEU A 99 17.37 -6.35 -7.01
CA LEU A 99 16.57 -6.23 -5.79
C LEU A 99 15.07 -6.03 -6.12
N ILE A 100 14.77 -5.21 -7.11
CA ILE A 100 13.38 -4.98 -7.57
C ILE A 100 12.77 -6.26 -8.17
N LYS A 101 13.55 -7.04 -8.91
CA LYS A 101 13.07 -8.28 -9.56
C LYS A 101 12.78 -9.39 -8.54
N HIS A 102 13.55 -9.47 -7.47
CA HIS A 102 13.42 -10.49 -6.42
C HIS A 102 12.65 -9.97 -5.18
N ASP A 103 11.69 -9.12 -5.43
CA ASP A 103 10.86 -8.31 -4.55
C ASP A 103 10.27 -9.01 -3.32
N HIS A 104 9.72 -10.23 -3.50
CA HIS A 104 8.90 -10.87 -2.47
C HIS A 104 9.65 -11.16 -1.16
N GLU A 105 10.92 -11.48 -1.22
CA GLU A 105 11.72 -11.80 -0.03
C GLU A 105 12.36 -10.56 0.60
N PHE A 106 12.79 -9.60 -0.23
CA PHE A 106 13.53 -8.43 0.23
C PHE A 106 12.66 -7.49 1.06
N LEU A 107 11.43 -7.18 0.61
CA LEU A 107 10.55 -6.23 1.31
C LEU A 107 9.83 -6.84 2.51
N GLN A 108 9.43 -8.12 2.45
CA GLN A 108 8.71 -8.77 3.55
C GLN A 108 9.62 -9.13 4.73
N GLN A 109 10.88 -9.48 4.48
CA GLN A 109 11.78 -9.96 5.51
C GLN A 109 12.88 -8.97 5.90
N GLN A 110 13.30 -8.06 5.01
CA GLN A 110 14.52 -7.27 5.17
C GLN A 110 14.38 -5.77 4.91
N CYS A 111 13.21 -5.24 4.51
CA CYS A 111 13.03 -3.81 4.38
C CYS A 111 12.99 -3.17 5.78
N SER A 112 14.14 -3.21 6.44
CA SER A 112 14.28 -2.55 7.73
C SER A 112 14.24 -1.03 7.54
N VAL A 113 13.80 -0.33 8.56
CA VAL A 113 13.79 1.14 8.58
C VAL A 113 15.17 1.69 8.23
N GLU A 114 16.24 1.00 8.66
CA GLU A 114 17.62 1.38 8.40
C GLU A 114 17.96 1.33 6.89
N ILE A 115 17.45 0.34 6.17
CA ILE A 115 17.61 0.25 4.71
C ILE A 115 16.83 1.36 4.01
N LEU A 116 15.59 1.59 4.43
CA LEU A 116 14.75 2.69 3.89
C LEU A 116 15.43 4.05 4.11
N GLU A 117 15.97 4.29 5.30
CA GLU A 117 16.73 5.52 5.61
C GLU A 117 17.95 5.66 4.70
N THR A 118 18.71 4.58 4.52
CA THR A 118 19.89 4.58 3.65
C THR A 118 19.53 4.87 2.20
N ILE A 119 18.49 4.20 1.67
CA ILE A 119 18.02 4.40 0.30
C ILE A 119 17.50 5.84 0.12
N TYR A 120 16.75 6.36 1.10
CA TYR A 120 16.19 7.71 1.06
C TYR A 120 17.28 8.81 1.07
N GLN A 121 18.40 8.59 1.76
CA GLN A 121 19.48 9.56 1.89
C GLN A 121 20.39 9.65 0.65
N HIS A 122 20.39 8.65 -0.21
CA HIS A 122 21.32 8.55 -1.34
C HIS A 122 20.59 8.58 -2.70
N GLU A 123 20.78 9.65 -3.46
CA GLU A 123 20.18 9.83 -4.79
C GLU A 123 20.51 8.69 -5.77
N SER A 124 21.63 8.01 -5.58
CA SER A 124 22.04 6.85 -6.37
C SER A 124 21.03 5.68 -6.32
N PHE A 125 20.13 5.64 -5.35
CA PHE A 125 19.11 4.59 -5.16
C PHE A 125 17.71 5.01 -5.59
N THR A 126 17.58 5.97 -6.49
CA THR A 126 16.26 6.53 -6.89
C THR A 126 15.28 5.47 -7.40
N GLU A 127 15.72 4.50 -8.22
CA GLU A 127 14.83 3.45 -8.74
C GLU A 127 14.32 2.55 -7.61
N LEU A 128 15.21 2.11 -6.72
CA LEU A 128 14.88 1.28 -5.58
C LEU A 128 14.00 2.05 -4.57
N TRP A 129 14.29 3.34 -4.36
CA TRP A 129 13.46 4.21 -3.54
C TRP A 129 12.02 4.31 -4.07
N ASN A 130 11.86 4.62 -5.34
CA ASN A 130 10.53 4.72 -5.96
C ASN A 130 9.75 3.41 -5.87
N PHE A 131 10.44 2.29 -6.03
CA PHE A 131 9.87 0.97 -5.87
C PHE A 131 9.42 0.72 -4.41
N CYS A 132 10.27 0.97 -3.41
CA CYS A 132 9.94 0.81 -2.00
C CYS A 132 8.80 1.74 -1.58
N LEU A 133 8.82 3.01 -2.02
CA LEU A 133 7.76 3.96 -1.73
C LEU A 133 6.42 3.52 -2.30
N LYS A 134 6.41 3.06 -3.55
CA LYS A 134 5.20 2.51 -4.17
C LYS A 134 4.64 1.34 -3.36
N LYS A 135 5.48 0.43 -2.91
CA LYS A 135 5.07 -0.71 -2.07
C LYS A 135 4.55 -0.26 -0.69
N ILE A 136 5.21 0.68 -0.05
CA ILE A 136 4.74 1.26 1.23
C ILE A 136 3.38 1.92 1.03
N CYS A 137 3.16 2.61 -0.08
CA CYS A 137 1.86 3.22 -0.37
C CYS A 137 0.77 2.18 -0.67
N GLU A 138 1.12 1.06 -1.31
CA GLU A 138 0.19 -0.03 -1.62
C GLU A 138 -0.14 -0.90 -0.40
N GLU A 139 0.87 -1.23 0.41
CA GLU A 139 0.82 -2.16 1.55
C GLU A 139 1.44 -1.50 2.81
N PRO A 140 0.89 -0.38 3.30
CA PRO A 140 1.49 0.41 4.38
C PRO A 140 1.61 -0.35 5.69
N GLU A 141 0.83 -1.40 5.90
CA GLU A 141 0.88 -2.25 7.09
C GLU A 141 2.27 -2.89 7.28
N ILE A 142 3.00 -3.14 6.21
CA ILE A 142 4.38 -3.67 6.27
C ILE A 142 5.26 -2.74 7.12
N LEU A 143 5.09 -1.43 6.95
CA LEU A 143 5.86 -0.43 7.68
C LEU A 143 5.22 -0.06 9.03
N PHE A 144 3.92 0.29 9.04
CA PHE A 144 3.24 0.82 10.22
C PHE A 144 3.04 -0.22 11.33
N ASN A 145 2.95 -1.51 11.00
CA ASN A 145 2.88 -2.59 11.97
C ASN A 145 4.27 -3.11 12.40
N SER A 146 5.34 -2.64 11.75
CA SER A 146 6.69 -3.02 12.14
C SER A 146 7.05 -2.45 13.51
N ASN A 147 7.70 -3.27 14.35
CA ASN A 147 8.27 -2.81 15.61
C ASN A 147 9.35 -1.73 15.43
N ARG A 148 9.91 -1.60 14.22
CA ARG A 148 10.92 -0.62 13.87
C ARG A 148 10.35 0.70 13.34
N PHE A 149 9.04 0.78 13.10
CA PHE A 149 8.36 2.00 12.66
C PHE A 149 8.71 3.21 13.53
N ILE A 150 8.83 3.00 14.83
CA ILE A 150 9.18 4.04 15.82
C ILE A 150 10.59 4.63 15.64
N ASN A 151 11.46 3.96 14.87
CA ASN A 151 12.82 4.39 14.59
C ASN A 151 12.95 5.21 13.30
N LEU A 152 11.84 5.46 12.57
CA LEU A 152 11.85 6.32 11.39
C LEU A 152 12.33 7.73 11.76
N SER A 153 13.16 8.32 10.90
CA SER A 153 13.49 9.74 11.03
C SER A 153 12.27 10.62 10.79
N GLU A 154 12.24 11.80 11.42
CA GLU A 154 11.18 12.79 11.19
C GLU A 154 10.97 13.10 9.70
N ARG A 155 12.08 13.23 8.95
CA ARG A 155 12.06 13.58 7.51
C ARG A 155 11.42 12.48 6.68
N LEU A 156 11.78 11.23 6.93
CA LEU A 156 11.24 10.09 6.18
C LEU A 156 9.76 9.87 6.52
N LEU A 157 9.39 9.96 7.80
CA LEU A 157 7.99 9.88 8.23
C LEU A 157 7.14 10.99 7.59
N GLU A 158 7.62 12.24 7.61
CA GLU A 158 6.95 13.36 6.97
C GLU A 158 6.77 13.13 5.47
N PHE A 159 7.81 12.64 4.79
CA PHE A 159 7.76 12.34 3.37
C PHE A 159 6.71 11.27 3.04
N ILE A 160 6.64 10.19 3.82
CA ILE A 160 5.65 9.13 3.65
C ILE A 160 4.23 9.66 3.91
N LEU A 161 4.04 10.45 4.96
CA LEU A 161 2.71 11.04 5.28
C LEU A 161 2.22 12.06 4.25
N LYS A 162 3.11 12.66 3.46
CA LYS A 162 2.75 13.56 2.35
C LYS A 162 2.23 12.81 1.12
N GLN A 163 2.41 11.49 1.03
CA GLN A 163 1.96 10.74 -0.14
C GLN A 163 0.44 10.67 -0.20
N ASP A 164 -0.15 11.15 -1.28
CA ASP A 164 -1.61 11.13 -1.49
C ASP A 164 -2.16 9.73 -1.75
N ASP A 165 -1.32 8.80 -2.18
CA ASP A 165 -1.67 7.42 -2.49
C ASP A 165 -1.32 6.42 -1.36
N LEU A 166 -0.93 6.90 -0.18
CA LEU A 166 -0.74 6.05 1.00
C LEU A 166 -2.07 5.40 1.39
N ASN A 167 -2.18 4.09 1.15
CA ASN A 167 -3.41 3.31 1.30
C ASN A 167 -3.62 2.84 2.75
N LEU A 168 -3.69 3.77 3.69
CA LEU A 168 -3.91 3.49 5.12
C LEU A 168 -4.99 4.41 5.68
N ASP A 169 -5.84 3.89 6.56
CA ASP A 169 -6.85 4.70 7.24
C ASP A 169 -6.21 5.78 8.10
N GLU A 170 -6.78 6.99 8.07
CA GLU A 170 -6.24 8.13 8.81
C GLU A 170 -6.18 7.89 10.32
N ILE A 171 -7.08 7.07 10.85
CA ILE A 171 -7.04 6.70 12.26
C ILE A 171 -5.85 5.78 12.59
N LEU A 172 -5.44 4.91 11.66
CA LEU A 172 -4.26 4.07 11.84
C LEU A 172 -2.96 4.88 11.66
N ILE A 173 -2.99 5.87 10.77
CA ILE A 173 -1.90 6.85 10.63
C ILE A 173 -1.74 7.64 11.93
N TRP A 174 -2.86 8.12 12.49
CA TRP A 174 -2.84 8.83 13.78
C TRP A 174 -2.30 7.95 14.91
N ASP A 175 -2.79 6.71 15.05
CA ASP A 175 -2.32 5.77 16.08
C ASP A 175 -0.80 5.49 15.91
N GLY A 176 -0.33 5.32 14.68
CA GLY A 176 1.08 5.17 14.36
C GLY A 176 1.90 6.40 14.75
N LEU A 177 1.40 7.60 14.41
CA LEU A 177 2.08 8.86 14.73
C LEU A 177 2.20 9.09 16.25
N ILE A 178 1.17 8.78 17.02
CA ILE A 178 1.23 8.85 18.49
C ILE A 178 2.27 7.86 19.04
N LYS A 179 2.29 6.61 18.55
CA LYS A 179 3.30 5.62 18.97
C LYS A 179 4.71 6.10 18.66
N TRP A 180 4.92 6.64 17.45
CA TRP A 180 6.21 7.17 17.03
C TRP A 180 6.61 8.37 17.91
N CYS A 181 5.71 9.32 18.13
CA CYS A 181 5.95 10.51 18.95
C CYS A 181 6.39 10.14 20.39
N LEU A 182 5.67 9.22 21.02
CA LEU A 182 5.98 8.75 22.38
C LEU A 182 7.30 7.97 22.44
N ALA A 183 7.67 7.28 21.39
CA ALA A 183 8.94 6.55 21.33
C ALA A 183 10.17 7.47 21.22
N GLN A 184 9.98 8.72 20.74
CA GLN A 184 11.07 9.71 20.72
C GLN A 184 11.38 10.26 22.13
N HIS A 185 10.51 10.01 23.12
CA HIS A 185 10.60 10.56 24.48
C HIS A 185 10.37 9.44 25.50
N LEU A 186 11.38 8.62 25.75
CA LEU A 186 11.29 7.44 26.61
C LEU A 186 10.97 7.76 28.08
N ASP A 187 11.27 8.98 28.53
CA ASP A 187 11.03 9.45 29.89
C ASP A 187 9.57 9.88 30.11
N ILE A 188 8.79 10.08 29.04
CA ILE A 188 7.38 10.48 29.13
C ILE A 188 6.48 9.26 29.23
N SER A 189 5.55 9.30 30.20
CA SER A 189 4.58 8.23 30.41
C SER A 189 3.70 8.00 29.17
N ARG A 190 3.41 6.73 28.86
CA ARG A 190 2.43 6.38 27.82
C ARG A 190 0.98 6.66 28.23
N ASP A 191 0.74 6.87 29.52
CA ASP A 191 -0.58 7.23 30.06
C ASP A 191 -0.77 8.75 30.04
N ILE A 192 -1.63 9.23 29.14
CA ILE A 192 -1.92 10.65 28.92
C ILE A 192 -2.39 11.37 30.22
N LYS A 193 -3.00 10.64 31.14
CA LYS A 193 -3.50 11.21 32.41
C LYS A 193 -2.38 11.62 33.36
N LYS A 194 -1.16 11.14 33.10
CA LYS A 194 0.02 11.45 33.92
C LYS A 194 0.87 12.58 33.36
N TRP A 195 0.51 13.11 32.19
CA TRP A 195 1.30 14.16 31.54
C TRP A 195 1.17 15.47 32.25
N ASP A 196 2.31 16.08 32.57
CA ASP A 196 2.40 17.44 33.04
C ASP A 196 2.42 18.46 31.86
N LYS A 197 2.51 19.75 32.19
CA LYS A 197 2.52 20.82 31.19
C LYS A 197 3.77 20.83 30.33
N ASP A 198 4.91 20.45 30.87
CA ASP A 198 6.19 20.45 30.19
C ASP A 198 6.25 19.28 29.21
N GLU A 199 5.83 18.09 29.64
CA GLU A 199 5.70 16.90 28.80
C GLU A 199 4.74 17.15 27.61
N VAL A 200 3.57 17.76 27.87
CA VAL A 200 2.64 18.16 26.80
C VAL A 200 3.28 19.14 25.84
N THR A 201 4.09 20.07 26.29
CA THR A 201 4.78 21.06 25.44
C THR A 201 5.82 20.38 24.56
N ILE A 202 6.58 19.42 25.09
CA ILE A 202 7.55 18.62 24.35
C ILE A 202 6.85 17.82 23.25
N LEU A 203 5.81 17.06 23.61
CA LEU A 203 5.07 16.22 22.66
C LEU A 203 4.38 17.06 21.57
N LYS A 204 3.81 18.22 21.92
CA LYS A 204 3.28 19.17 20.93
C LYS A 204 4.33 19.59 19.91
N LYS A 205 5.51 19.97 20.36
CA LYS A 205 6.60 20.39 19.48
C LYS A 205 7.00 19.26 18.52
N THR A 206 7.04 18.04 19.01
CA THR A 206 7.41 16.86 18.23
C THR A 206 6.37 16.54 17.15
N ILE A 207 5.06 16.61 17.51
CA ILE A 207 3.99 16.19 16.60
C ILE A 207 3.50 17.30 15.67
N GLN A 208 3.73 18.57 16.00
CA GLN A 208 3.14 19.74 15.37
C GLN A 208 3.28 19.76 13.85
N ARG A 209 4.44 19.37 13.32
CA ARG A 209 4.73 19.36 11.88
C ARG A 209 3.90 18.34 11.11
N PHE A 210 3.43 17.27 11.77
CA PHE A 210 2.66 16.19 11.16
C PHE A 210 1.15 16.44 11.20
N ILE A 211 0.66 17.28 12.12
CA ILE A 211 -0.77 17.58 12.27
C ILE A 211 -1.42 17.99 10.93
N PRO A 212 -0.82 18.89 10.12
CA PRO A 212 -1.39 19.27 8.83
C PRO A 212 -1.42 18.15 7.79
N LEU A 213 -0.70 17.04 8.02
CA LEU A 213 -0.62 15.91 7.09
C LEU A 213 -1.69 14.85 7.34
N ILE A 214 -2.37 14.93 8.49
CA ILE A 214 -3.45 14.01 8.87
C ILE A 214 -4.78 14.55 8.34
N ARG A 215 -5.54 13.72 7.66
CA ARG A 215 -6.85 14.08 7.12
C ARG A 215 -7.95 13.80 8.13
N PHE A 216 -7.99 14.56 9.21
CA PHE A 216 -8.91 14.36 10.34
C PHE A 216 -10.38 14.31 9.94
N TYR A 217 -10.77 14.96 8.86
CA TYR A 217 -12.14 14.95 8.34
C TYR A 217 -12.54 13.61 7.69
N ASP A 218 -11.56 12.75 7.38
CA ASP A 218 -11.77 11.40 6.87
C ASP A 218 -11.89 10.36 8.01
N ILE A 219 -11.63 10.77 9.26
CA ILE A 219 -11.80 9.92 10.45
C ILE A 219 -13.26 9.93 10.86
N SER A 220 -13.85 8.77 11.18
CA SER A 220 -15.21 8.70 11.68
C SER A 220 -15.36 9.47 12.99
N LEU A 221 -16.56 10.02 13.29
CA LEU A 221 -16.81 10.71 14.55
C LEU A 221 -16.59 9.79 15.76
N GLU A 222 -16.91 8.52 15.63
CA GLU A 222 -16.69 7.52 16.66
C GLU A 222 -15.19 7.32 16.96
N ASP A 223 -14.40 7.03 15.92
CA ASP A 223 -12.95 6.87 16.05
C ASP A 223 -12.29 8.18 16.54
N PHE A 224 -12.76 9.33 16.05
CA PHE A 224 -12.26 10.61 16.51
C PHE A 224 -12.47 10.77 18.02
N LYS A 225 -13.67 10.47 18.54
CA LYS A 225 -13.97 10.56 19.98
C LYS A 225 -13.18 9.55 20.81
N LEU A 226 -13.00 8.35 20.32
CA LEU A 226 -12.35 7.26 21.06
C LEU A 226 -10.83 7.33 21.03
N LYS A 227 -10.23 7.71 19.90
CA LYS A 227 -8.78 7.59 19.69
C LYS A 227 -8.06 8.93 19.51
N VAL A 228 -8.70 9.93 18.91
CA VAL A 228 -8.06 11.24 18.68
C VAL A 228 -8.33 12.19 19.86
N PHE A 229 -9.58 12.32 20.27
CA PHE A 229 -10.00 13.27 21.30
C PHE A 229 -9.32 13.07 22.68
N PRO A 230 -8.94 11.88 23.13
CA PRO A 230 -8.11 11.72 24.31
C PRO A 230 -6.81 12.54 24.26
N TYR A 231 -6.23 12.67 23.07
CA TYR A 231 -4.99 13.42 22.79
C TYR A 231 -5.24 14.89 22.40
N LYS A 232 -6.44 15.43 22.65
CA LYS A 232 -6.81 16.80 22.29
C LYS A 232 -5.84 17.87 22.78
N VAL A 233 -5.14 17.60 23.88
CA VAL A 233 -4.12 18.51 24.44
C VAL A 233 -2.96 18.74 23.48
N LEU A 234 -2.71 17.84 22.53
CA LEU A 234 -1.67 17.93 21.50
C LEU A 234 -2.14 18.68 20.24
N LEU A 235 -3.45 18.88 20.07
CA LEU A 235 -4.05 19.45 18.87
C LEU A 235 -4.39 20.94 19.05
N PRO A 236 -4.41 21.71 17.94
CA PRO A 236 -4.97 23.07 17.96
C PRO A 236 -6.46 23.06 18.31
N VAL A 237 -6.89 23.96 19.21
CA VAL A 237 -8.29 24.04 19.66
C VAL A 237 -9.25 24.29 18.49
N ASN A 238 -8.89 25.16 17.54
CA ASN A 238 -9.70 25.44 16.36
C ASN A 238 -9.94 24.17 15.53
N LEU A 239 -8.90 23.37 15.28
CA LEU A 239 -9.03 22.11 14.54
C LEU A 239 -10.05 21.16 15.17
N ILE A 240 -10.03 21.03 16.51
CA ILE A 240 -10.97 20.18 17.24
C ILE A 240 -12.41 20.66 17.02
N ASN A 241 -12.64 21.97 17.19
CA ASN A 241 -13.95 22.56 17.02
C ASN A 241 -14.47 22.40 15.56
N ASP A 242 -13.59 22.63 14.58
CA ASP A 242 -13.91 22.51 13.17
C ASP A 242 -14.31 21.07 12.80
N ILE A 243 -13.59 20.07 13.31
CA ILE A 243 -13.92 18.65 13.09
C ILE A 243 -15.27 18.28 13.71
N LEU A 244 -15.51 18.69 14.95
CA LEU A 244 -16.78 18.41 15.63
C LEU A 244 -17.96 19.09 14.92
N THR A 245 -17.77 20.32 14.46
CA THR A 245 -18.77 21.06 13.66
C THR A 245 -19.04 20.37 12.34
N PHE A 246 -18.01 19.96 11.62
CA PHE A 246 -18.11 19.23 10.35
C PHE A 246 -18.96 17.96 10.48
N HIS A 247 -18.70 17.15 11.50
CA HIS A 247 -19.48 15.94 11.73
C HIS A 247 -20.92 16.21 12.22
N SER A 248 -21.17 17.34 12.87
CA SER A 248 -22.54 17.72 13.29
C SER A 248 -23.38 18.15 12.09
N ILE A 249 -22.82 18.97 11.18
CA ILE A 249 -23.51 19.45 9.98
C ILE A 249 -23.81 18.29 9.01
N ARG A 250 -22.91 17.30 8.93
CA ARG A 250 -23.11 16.14 8.05
C ARG A 250 -24.29 15.26 8.49
N LYS A 251 -24.70 15.29 9.76
CA LYS A 251 -25.92 14.63 10.24
C LYS A 251 -27.21 15.31 9.76
N ASP A 252 -27.15 16.62 9.53
CA ASP A 252 -28.35 17.42 9.23
C ASP A 252 -28.56 17.65 7.71
N ASN A 253 -27.85 16.93 6.84
CA ASN A 253 -27.94 17.03 5.35
C ASN A 253 -27.78 18.44 4.77
N VAL A 254 -27.11 19.36 5.48
CA VAL A 254 -26.83 20.71 4.99
C VAL A 254 -25.63 20.70 4.04
N SER A 255 -25.76 21.32 2.89
CA SER A 255 -24.71 21.34 1.86
C SER A 255 -23.43 22.02 2.33
N ASN A 256 -22.28 21.40 2.07
CA ASN A 256 -20.92 21.82 2.46
C ASN A 256 -20.44 23.19 1.93
N LYS A 257 -21.32 24.01 1.34
CA LYS A 257 -20.91 25.27 0.68
C LYS A 257 -20.63 26.44 1.62
N GLU A 258 -20.93 26.32 2.92
CA GLU A 258 -20.78 27.42 3.88
C GLU A 258 -19.59 27.31 4.82
N LEU A 259 -18.83 26.22 4.78
CA LEU A 259 -17.66 26.07 5.65
C LEU A 259 -16.39 26.48 4.89
N ASN A 260 -15.80 27.63 5.25
CA ASN A 260 -14.46 28.05 4.82
C ASN A 260 -13.33 27.20 5.44
N ILE A 261 -13.51 25.89 5.54
CA ILE A 261 -12.53 24.96 6.11
C ILE A 261 -11.67 24.43 4.97
N ILE A 262 -10.36 24.65 5.05
CA ILE A 262 -9.39 24.02 4.13
C ILE A 262 -9.30 22.54 4.50
N VAL A 263 -10.08 21.72 3.83
CA VAL A 263 -10.04 20.26 3.98
C VAL A 263 -9.07 19.70 2.93
N LEU A 264 -8.06 18.96 3.39
CA LEU A 264 -7.23 18.17 2.47
C LEU A 264 -8.13 17.17 1.73
N SER A 265 -7.89 17.00 0.44
CA SER A 265 -8.59 15.95 -0.31
C SER A 265 -8.29 14.58 0.28
N PRO A 266 -9.27 13.67 0.35
CA PRO A 266 -9.02 12.29 0.79
C PRO A 266 -7.86 11.66 0.02
N ARG A 267 -7.06 10.82 0.69
CA ARG A 267 -6.00 10.08 -0.01
C ARG A 267 -6.61 9.23 -1.11
N LYS A 268 -5.94 9.17 -2.24
CA LYS A 268 -6.36 8.33 -3.37
C LYS A 268 -6.33 6.86 -2.93
N SER A 269 -7.50 6.28 -2.72
CA SER A 269 -7.59 4.85 -2.48
C SER A 269 -7.21 4.10 -3.76
N LYS A 270 -6.26 3.19 -3.68
CA LYS A 270 -5.96 2.22 -4.74
C LYS A 270 -6.86 0.97 -4.66
N CYS A 271 -8.08 1.08 -4.21
CA CYS A 271 -9.07 0.08 -4.56
C CYS A 271 -9.28 0.20 -6.08
N ILE A 272 -8.48 -0.54 -6.83
CA ILE A 272 -8.59 -0.67 -8.29
C ILE A 272 -9.76 -1.62 -8.54
N TYR A 273 -10.96 -1.11 -8.35
CA TYR A 273 -12.11 -1.76 -8.97
C TYR A 273 -12.07 -1.38 -10.46
N ASP A 274 -12.07 -2.39 -11.32
CA ASP A 274 -12.07 -2.21 -12.77
C ASP A 274 -13.46 -1.69 -13.22
N SER A 275 -13.76 -0.41 -12.88
CA SER A 275 -14.98 0.28 -13.28
C SER A 275 -14.66 1.53 -14.09
N ILE A 276 -15.39 1.73 -15.19
CA ILE A 276 -15.39 2.97 -15.96
C ILE A 276 -16.60 3.85 -15.66
N LEU A 277 -17.62 3.28 -15.00
CA LEU A 277 -18.89 3.97 -14.71
C LEU A 277 -18.89 4.66 -13.35
N ILE A 278 -18.21 4.09 -12.36
CA ILE A 278 -18.25 4.56 -10.98
C ILE A 278 -16.85 4.67 -10.36
N LYS A 279 -16.78 5.46 -9.30
CA LYS A 279 -15.55 5.71 -8.53
C LYS A 279 -15.50 4.78 -7.30
N PRO A 280 -14.32 4.57 -6.68
CA PRO A 280 -14.17 3.75 -5.47
C PRO A 280 -15.14 4.10 -4.32
N GLN A 281 -15.52 5.37 -4.17
CA GLN A 281 -16.46 5.83 -3.15
C GLN A 281 -17.83 5.19 -3.27
N HIS A 282 -18.29 4.89 -4.49
CA HIS A 282 -19.58 4.24 -4.72
C HIS A 282 -19.58 2.80 -4.22
N PHE A 283 -18.44 2.08 -4.32
CA PHE A 283 -18.32 0.73 -3.76
C PHE A 283 -18.42 0.72 -2.23
N ALA A 284 -17.93 1.78 -1.56
CA ALA A 284 -18.12 1.96 -0.12
C ALA A 284 -19.60 2.12 0.26
N ILE A 285 -20.36 2.90 -0.53
CA ILE A 285 -21.80 3.09 -0.36
C ILE A 285 -22.53 1.76 -0.55
N PHE A 286 -22.25 1.04 -1.63
CA PHE A 286 -22.88 -0.26 -1.91
C PHE A 286 -22.57 -1.28 -0.82
N SER A 287 -21.34 -1.28 -0.32
CA SER A 287 -20.95 -2.15 0.79
C SER A 287 -21.74 -1.87 2.05
N SER A 288 -22.05 -0.61 2.31
CA SER A 288 -22.88 -0.20 3.45
C SER A 288 -24.31 -0.67 3.30
N TRP A 289 -24.88 -0.56 2.10
CA TRP A 289 -26.21 -1.08 1.79
C TRP A 289 -26.28 -2.60 1.92
N ILE A 290 -25.32 -3.33 1.36
CA ILE A 290 -25.22 -4.79 1.49
C ILE A 290 -25.09 -5.21 2.94
N GLY A 291 -24.24 -4.52 3.70
CA GLY A 291 -24.00 -4.76 5.13
C GLY A 291 -25.09 -4.22 6.05
N LYS A 292 -26.14 -3.55 5.51
CA LYS A 292 -27.22 -2.88 6.27
C LYS A 292 -26.70 -1.94 7.34
N LYS A 293 -25.61 -1.20 7.05
CA LYS A 293 -25.06 -0.18 7.95
C LYS A 293 -25.68 1.18 7.70
N ILE A 294 -25.85 1.96 8.76
CA ILE A 294 -26.37 3.34 8.70
C ILE A 294 -25.29 4.27 8.12
N ASP A 295 -24.03 4.09 8.53
CA ASP A 295 -22.90 4.89 8.05
C ASP A 295 -22.17 4.18 6.89
N ASN A 296 -21.65 4.96 5.95
CA ASN A 296 -20.88 4.42 4.85
C ASN A 296 -19.54 3.86 5.34
N TYR A 297 -19.13 2.72 4.79
CA TYR A 297 -17.77 2.25 4.97
C TYR A 297 -16.77 3.28 4.43
N ASN A 298 -15.60 3.34 5.04
CA ASN A 298 -14.47 3.99 4.40
C ASN A 298 -14.10 3.17 3.14
N THR A 299 -13.72 3.85 2.05
CA THR A 299 -13.30 3.22 0.78
C THR A 299 -12.20 2.18 0.94
N ARG A 300 -11.43 2.26 2.03
CA ARG A 300 -10.31 1.36 2.35
C ARG A 300 -10.71 0.16 3.20
N ASN A 301 -11.77 0.29 3.99
CA ASN A 301 -12.28 -0.75 4.90
C ASN A 301 -13.57 -1.39 4.38
N ILE A 302 -13.68 -1.51 3.07
CA ILE A 302 -14.79 -2.20 2.43
C ILE A 302 -14.66 -3.71 2.75
N PRO A 303 -15.67 -4.34 3.42
CA PRO A 303 -15.60 -5.75 3.81
C PRO A 303 -15.89 -6.71 2.65
N TYR A 304 -15.94 -6.20 1.43
CA TYR A 304 -16.22 -6.95 0.22
C TYR A 304 -15.17 -6.70 -0.85
N ASN A 305 -14.87 -7.72 -1.64
CA ASN A 305 -14.17 -7.58 -2.92
C ASN A 305 -15.24 -7.51 -4.03
N PHE A 306 -15.02 -6.63 -4.99
CA PHE A 306 -15.87 -6.46 -6.17
C PHE A 306 -15.07 -6.83 -7.41
N ASN A 307 -15.37 -7.98 -8.00
CA ASN A 307 -14.69 -8.47 -9.20
C ASN A 307 -15.56 -8.21 -10.42
N LEU A 308 -15.07 -7.44 -11.39
CA LEU A 308 -15.80 -7.18 -12.62
C LEU A 308 -15.98 -8.47 -13.43
N LEU A 309 -17.22 -8.95 -13.52
CA LEU A 309 -17.59 -10.10 -14.34
C LEU A 309 -17.88 -9.69 -15.79
N TYR A 310 -18.65 -8.61 -15.96
CA TYR A 310 -19.18 -8.21 -17.24
C TYR A 310 -19.25 -6.69 -17.36
N ARG A 311 -18.98 -6.20 -18.58
CA ARG A 311 -19.20 -4.81 -19.00
C ARG A 311 -19.77 -4.82 -20.41
N SER A 312 -20.94 -4.19 -20.62
CA SER A 312 -21.68 -4.31 -21.90
C SER A 312 -20.90 -3.76 -23.09
N SER A 313 -20.11 -2.72 -22.90
CA SER A 313 -19.21 -2.18 -23.95
C SER A 313 -18.02 -3.07 -24.30
N ARG A 314 -17.58 -3.94 -23.38
CA ARG A 314 -16.44 -4.85 -23.57
C ARG A 314 -16.88 -6.25 -24.04
N ASP A 315 -17.92 -6.78 -23.43
CA ASP A 315 -18.28 -8.20 -23.53
C ASP A 315 -19.47 -8.46 -24.46
N GLY A 316 -20.13 -7.40 -25.00
CA GLY A 316 -21.33 -7.44 -25.84
C GLY A 316 -22.60 -7.05 -25.09
N LYS A 317 -23.70 -6.83 -25.83
CA LYS A 317 -24.96 -6.29 -25.28
C LYS A 317 -26.12 -7.27 -25.30
N THR A 318 -25.86 -8.56 -25.44
CA THR A 318 -26.91 -9.57 -25.48
C THR A 318 -27.06 -10.30 -24.14
N ALA A 319 -28.30 -10.76 -23.85
CA ALA A 319 -28.57 -11.56 -22.65
C ALA A 319 -27.68 -12.83 -22.61
N LYS A 320 -27.37 -13.43 -23.76
CA LYS A 320 -26.49 -14.61 -23.86
C LYS A 320 -25.09 -14.32 -23.35
N GLU A 321 -24.52 -13.19 -23.73
CA GLU A 321 -23.19 -12.76 -23.30
C GLU A 321 -23.16 -12.46 -21.81
N PHE A 322 -24.19 -11.79 -21.29
CA PHE A 322 -24.39 -11.57 -19.86
C PHE A 322 -24.42 -12.90 -19.08
N HIS A 323 -25.27 -13.86 -19.48
CA HIS A 323 -25.40 -15.15 -18.80
C HIS A 323 -24.13 -15.97 -18.86
N THR A 324 -23.39 -15.94 -19.98
CA THR A 324 -22.09 -16.62 -20.09
C THR A 324 -21.10 -16.17 -19.03
N LYS A 325 -21.14 -14.92 -18.63
CA LYS A 325 -20.21 -14.31 -17.67
C LYS A 325 -20.71 -14.32 -16.22
N CYS A 326 -22.01 -14.17 -16.03
CA CYS A 326 -22.60 -13.85 -14.73
C CYS A 326 -23.32 -15.03 -14.06
N ASP A 327 -23.71 -16.08 -14.79
CA ASP A 327 -24.42 -17.21 -14.22
C ASP A 327 -23.56 -17.98 -13.21
N ASN A 328 -24.22 -18.41 -12.13
CA ASN A 328 -23.61 -19.19 -11.06
C ASN A 328 -22.40 -18.51 -10.37
N LYS A 329 -22.29 -17.19 -10.45
CA LYS A 329 -21.20 -16.43 -9.79
C LYS A 329 -21.53 -15.97 -8.37
N GLY A 330 -22.72 -16.32 -7.84
CA GLY A 330 -23.18 -15.89 -6.51
C GLY A 330 -23.66 -14.44 -6.51
N ALA A 331 -23.52 -13.78 -5.36
CA ALA A 331 -24.01 -12.42 -5.20
C ALA A 331 -23.33 -11.43 -6.16
N THR A 332 -24.11 -10.53 -6.77
CA THR A 332 -23.63 -9.53 -7.72
C THR A 332 -24.26 -8.16 -7.50
N ILE A 333 -23.55 -7.12 -7.94
CA ILE A 333 -24.11 -5.77 -8.14
C ILE A 333 -24.09 -5.48 -9.63
N VAL A 334 -25.21 -4.97 -10.14
CA VAL A 334 -25.32 -4.40 -11.49
C VAL A 334 -25.41 -2.89 -11.38
N ILE A 335 -24.69 -2.20 -12.25
CA ILE A 335 -24.57 -0.74 -12.30
C ILE A 335 -24.73 -0.31 -13.74
N ALA A 336 -25.71 0.55 -14.02
CA ALA A 336 -25.99 1.03 -15.37
C ALA A 336 -26.00 2.58 -15.41
N LYS A 337 -25.32 3.16 -16.40
CA LYS A 337 -25.31 4.60 -16.63
C LYS A 337 -26.44 5.00 -17.59
N VAL A 338 -27.32 5.89 -17.13
CA VAL A 338 -28.42 6.40 -17.94
C VAL A 338 -27.87 7.33 -19.03
N ILE A 339 -28.33 7.13 -20.28
CA ILE A 339 -27.85 7.90 -21.44
C ILE A 339 -28.17 9.39 -21.27
N ASN A 340 -27.24 10.24 -21.69
CA ASN A 340 -27.34 11.72 -21.58
C ASN A 340 -27.60 12.22 -20.14
N SER A 341 -27.19 11.47 -19.14
CA SER A 341 -27.35 11.81 -17.72
C SER A 341 -26.09 11.40 -16.94
N GLU A 342 -25.86 12.05 -15.80
CA GLU A 342 -24.88 11.57 -14.80
C GLU A 342 -25.48 10.54 -13.85
N GLN A 343 -26.75 10.17 -14.06
CA GLN A 343 -27.46 9.25 -13.21
C GLN A 343 -26.97 7.82 -13.43
N ILE A 344 -26.78 7.11 -12.31
CA ILE A 344 -26.42 5.72 -12.25
C ILE A 344 -27.54 4.99 -11.53
N VAL A 345 -28.03 3.92 -12.14
CA VAL A 345 -29.07 3.05 -11.60
C VAL A 345 -28.52 1.63 -11.47
N GLY A 346 -29.10 0.82 -10.60
CA GLY A 346 -28.65 -0.56 -10.47
C GLY A 346 -29.28 -1.28 -9.30
N GLY A 347 -28.79 -2.49 -9.03
CA GLY A 347 -29.32 -3.31 -7.97
C GLY A 347 -28.32 -4.35 -7.49
N HIS A 348 -28.57 -4.87 -6.28
CA HIS A 348 -27.84 -5.99 -5.70
C HIS A 348 -28.68 -7.26 -5.81
N ASN A 349 -28.14 -8.27 -6.48
CA ASN A 349 -28.68 -9.61 -6.46
C ASN A 349 -27.87 -10.45 -5.44
N PRO A 350 -28.47 -10.86 -4.32
CA PRO A 350 -27.75 -11.66 -3.31
C PRO A 350 -27.61 -13.15 -3.69
N LEU A 351 -28.28 -13.58 -4.76
CA LEU A 351 -28.29 -14.96 -5.23
C LEU A 351 -27.40 -15.12 -6.47
N PHE A 352 -27.84 -15.96 -7.40
CA PHE A 352 -27.19 -16.16 -8.71
C PHE A 352 -28.19 -15.89 -9.82
N TRP A 353 -27.65 -15.63 -11.01
CA TRP A 353 -28.48 -15.47 -12.23
C TRP A 353 -28.72 -16.84 -12.84
N ASN A 354 -29.98 -17.10 -13.27
CA ASN A 354 -30.37 -18.35 -13.89
C ASN A 354 -31.56 -18.19 -14.87
N GLU A 355 -31.87 -16.94 -15.24
CA GLU A 355 -33.01 -16.66 -16.15
C GLU A 355 -32.51 -16.46 -17.59
N ILE A 356 -33.45 -16.44 -18.53
CA ILE A 356 -33.17 -16.31 -19.98
C ILE A 356 -32.95 -14.83 -20.38
N HIS A 357 -33.41 -13.92 -19.55
CA HIS A 357 -33.33 -12.47 -19.78
C HIS A 357 -32.12 -11.87 -19.09
N GLY A 358 -31.67 -10.66 -19.50
CA GLY A 358 -30.61 -9.91 -18.83
C GLY A 358 -30.89 -9.61 -17.35
N PRO A 359 -30.19 -8.68 -16.71
CA PRO A 359 -30.39 -8.37 -15.29
C PRO A 359 -31.84 -8.02 -14.97
N VAL A 360 -32.47 -8.75 -14.03
CA VAL A 360 -33.85 -8.53 -13.55
C VAL A 360 -33.83 -8.45 -12.03
N PHE A 361 -34.43 -7.41 -11.46
CA PHE A 361 -34.56 -7.19 -10.02
C PHE A 361 -36.03 -7.13 -9.59
N GLY A 362 -36.32 -7.78 -8.47
CA GLY A 362 -37.70 -7.90 -7.98
C GLY A 362 -38.61 -8.67 -8.95
N SER A 363 -39.88 -8.37 -8.92
CA SER A 363 -40.83 -8.89 -9.90
C SER A 363 -40.86 -7.99 -11.15
N SER A 364 -39.71 -7.75 -11.77
CA SER A 364 -39.48 -6.79 -12.89
C SER A 364 -39.53 -5.32 -12.47
N ASP A 365 -39.12 -5.02 -11.25
CA ASP A 365 -39.03 -3.62 -10.75
C ASP A 365 -37.97 -2.81 -11.51
N LEU A 366 -36.87 -3.45 -11.88
CA LEU A 366 -35.83 -2.93 -12.75
C LEU A 366 -35.32 -4.09 -13.60
N TYR A 367 -35.32 -3.95 -14.92
CA TYR A 367 -34.80 -4.99 -15.80
C TYR A 367 -34.27 -4.46 -17.12
N GLU A 368 -33.31 -5.20 -17.65
CA GLU A 368 -32.78 -4.98 -18.98
C GLU A 368 -33.66 -5.66 -20.04
N ASN A 369 -33.88 -4.93 -21.16
CA ASN A 369 -34.59 -5.42 -22.31
C ASN A 369 -33.84 -5.03 -23.59
N ASN A 370 -33.21 -6.01 -24.24
CA ASN A 370 -32.45 -5.83 -25.48
C ASN A 370 -31.21 -4.89 -25.37
N GLY A 371 -30.34 -5.15 -24.42
CA GLY A 371 -28.97 -4.60 -24.36
C GLY A 371 -28.88 -3.18 -23.81
N SER A 372 -29.48 -2.20 -24.44
CA SER A 372 -29.39 -0.79 -24.01
C SER A 372 -30.72 -0.22 -23.49
N SER A 373 -31.81 -0.93 -23.65
CA SER A 373 -33.15 -0.54 -23.24
C SER A 373 -33.49 -1.16 -21.88
N TRP A 374 -33.82 -0.33 -20.91
CA TRP A 374 -34.12 -0.73 -19.55
C TRP A 374 -35.51 -0.24 -19.16
N PHE A 375 -36.14 -0.96 -18.23
CA PHE A 375 -37.44 -0.60 -17.67
C PHE A 375 -37.35 -0.53 -16.15
N SER A 376 -38.04 0.45 -15.58
CA SER A 376 -38.27 0.54 -14.15
C SER A 376 -39.79 0.68 -13.87
N ASN A 377 -40.32 -0.24 -13.10
CA ASN A 377 -41.72 -0.22 -12.66
C ASN A 377 -41.76 -0.75 -11.21
N PRO A 378 -41.55 0.12 -10.20
CA PRO A 378 -41.52 -0.31 -8.81
C PRO A 378 -42.84 -0.94 -8.41
N SER A 379 -42.82 -2.26 -8.13
CA SER A 379 -43.93 -3.06 -7.67
C SER A 379 -43.62 -3.86 -6.42
N SER A 380 -42.45 -4.47 -6.36
CA SER A 380 -41.96 -5.27 -5.22
C SER A 380 -41.12 -4.47 -4.24
N TYR A 381 -40.44 -3.42 -4.72
CA TYR A 381 -39.67 -2.51 -3.91
C TYR A 381 -40.32 -1.15 -3.76
N PRO A 382 -40.04 -0.41 -2.66
CA PRO A 382 -40.47 0.98 -2.53
C PRO A 382 -39.96 1.82 -3.69
N LYS A 383 -40.74 2.82 -4.12
CA LYS A 383 -40.28 3.80 -5.11
C LYS A 383 -39.06 4.50 -4.63
N ILE A 384 -38.01 4.54 -5.48
CA ILE A 384 -36.77 5.27 -5.25
C ILE A 384 -36.93 6.64 -5.91
N ASP A 385 -36.70 7.72 -5.15
CA ASP A 385 -36.73 9.08 -5.68
C ASP A 385 -35.67 9.24 -6.79
N ASP A 386 -36.04 10.03 -7.81
CA ASP A 386 -35.21 10.29 -9.00
C ASP A 386 -34.91 9.08 -9.90
N MET A 387 -35.43 7.88 -9.60
CA MET A 387 -35.34 6.72 -10.48
C MET A 387 -36.18 6.94 -11.74
N PRO A 388 -35.67 6.73 -12.97
CA PRO A 388 -36.51 6.78 -14.18
C PRO A 388 -37.65 5.79 -14.07
N ILE A 389 -38.85 6.24 -14.40
CA ILE A 389 -40.06 5.35 -14.43
C ILE A 389 -40.39 5.02 -15.88
N GLY A 390 -40.73 3.75 -16.16
CA GLY A 390 -40.99 3.26 -17.50
C GLY A 390 -39.70 2.93 -18.26
N LYS A 391 -39.74 3.11 -19.57
CA LYS A 391 -38.62 2.79 -20.46
C LYS A 391 -37.59 3.91 -20.44
N PHE A 392 -36.29 3.54 -20.24
CA PHE A 392 -35.15 4.41 -20.39
C PHE A 392 -33.98 3.69 -21.08
N TYR A 393 -32.96 4.42 -21.46
CA TYR A 393 -31.79 3.86 -22.15
C TYR A 393 -30.55 4.03 -21.32
N VAL A 394 -29.65 3.03 -21.40
CA VAL A 394 -28.36 3.07 -20.75
C VAL A 394 -27.23 3.08 -21.77
N ASP A 395 -26.17 3.79 -21.44
CA ASP A 395 -24.95 3.93 -22.26
C ASP A 395 -24.13 2.63 -22.17
N ASP A 396 -23.89 2.24 -20.94
CA ASP A 396 -23.15 1.04 -20.58
C ASP A 396 -23.63 0.52 -19.23
N TYR A 397 -23.38 -0.76 -18.95
CA TYR A 397 -23.58 -1.32 -17.63
C TYR A 397 -22.52 -2.35 -17.27
N GLU A 398 -22.25 -2.44 -15.99
CA GLU A 398 -21.23 -3.30 -15.38
C GLU A 398 -21.85 -4.22 -14.34
N VAL A 399 -21.29 -5.43 -14.23
CA VAL A 399 -21.70 -6.42 -13.23
C VAL A 399 -20.47 -6.85 -12.44
N PHE A 400 -20.55 -6.66 -11.13
CA PHE A 400 -19.49 -7.06 -10.21
C PHE A 400 -19.97 -8.20 -9.32
N GLN A 401 -19.15 -9.23 -9.21
CA GLN A 401 -19.31 -10.25 -8.17
C GLN A 401 -18.96 -9.64 -6.82
N VAL A 402 -19.75 -9.96 -5.81
CA VAL A 402 -19.57 -9.49 -4.44
C VAL A 402 -19.08 -10.65 -3.57
N ILE A 403 -17.86 -10.57 -3.08
CA ILE A 403 -17.24 -11.58 -2.24
C ILE A 403 -16.89 -10.95 -0.89
N LYS A 404 -17.47 -11.49 0.20
CA LYS A 404 -17.13 -11.02 1.54
C LYS A 404 -15.68 -11.40 1.86
N LYS A 405 -14.91 -10.44 2.35
CA LYS A 405 -13.54 -10.68 2.84
C LYS A 405 -13.62 -11.54 4.11
N SER A 406 -12.76 -12.52 4.20
CA SER A 406 -12.61 -13.41 5.38
C SER A 406 -11.96 -12.68 6.55
#